data_88aba494e86bc985ac446c7d70065d0b
#
_entry.id   88aba494e86bc985ac446c7d70065d0b
#
_cell.length_a   1.000
_cell.length_b   1.000
_cell.length_c   1.000
_cell.angle_alpha   90.00
_cell.angle_beta   90.00
_cell.angle_gamma   90.00
#
_symmetry.space_group_name_H-M   'P 1'
#
loop_
_entity.id
_entity.type
_entity.pdbx_description
1 polymer ?
#
loop_
_entity_poly.entity_id
_entity_poly.type
_entity_poly.pdbx_seq_one_letter_code
_entity_poly.pdbx_strand_id
1 'polypeptide(L)'
;MPVKADRVHLTLHFLGGVPAQRLPQLAAGLRVPFEPFSLELGHGDVWPNGVAVLQPATAPDELHQLHAALGQALKRMDLPVETRPFLAHITLARHARGAKPPPEGPGLQWRIDDGYVLVRSLPGGAGYQILERVRSTMQT
;
A
#
# COMPACT_ATOMS: atom_id res chain seq x y z
N MET A 1 14.59 12.53 4.97
CA MET A 1 13.59 13.50 4.55
C MET A 1 12.18 12.95 4.79
N PRO A 2 11.39 13.58 5.63
CA PRO A 2 10.07 13.08 5.96
C PRO A 2 9.13 13.06 4.76
N VAL A 3 8.22 12.09 4.74
CA VAL A 3 7.15 12.02 3.76
C VAL A 3 6.01 12.94 4.22
N LYS A 4 5.45 13.73 3.30
CA LYS A 4 4.32 14.59 3.62
C LYS A 4 3.13 13.75 4.08
N ALA A 5 2.37 14.25 5.06
CA ALA A 5 1.27 13.49 5.67
C ALA A 5 0.23 13.01 4.65
N ASP A 6 -0.08 13.83 3.64
CA ASP A 6 -1.04 13.48 2.60
C ASP A 6 -0.52 12.44 1.59
N ARG A 7 0.76 12.08 1.67
CA ARG A 7 1.39 11.08 0.81
C ARG A 7 1.74 9.80 1.56
N VAL A 8 1.48 9.73 2.85
CA VAL A 8 1.72 8.52 3.63
C VAL A 8 0.66 7.49 3.25
N HIS A 9 1.12 6.29 2.88
CA HIS A 9 0.23 5.24 2.39
C HIS A 9 0.88 3.87 2.57
N LEU A 10 0.06 2.86 2.49
CA LEU A 10 0.53 1.47 2.41
C LEU A 10 0.28 0.96 0.99
N THR A 11 1.34 0.57 0.31
CA THR A 11 1.25 0.04 -1.06
C THR A 11 0.89 -1.43 -1.02
N LEU A 12 -0.18 -1.81 -1.71
CA LEU A 12 -0.57 -3.21 -1.89
C LEU A 12 0.21 -3.84 -3.05
N HIS A 13 0.16 -3.22 -4.22
CA HIS A 13 0.88 -3.68 -5.41
C HIS A 13 1.44 -2.49 -6.16
N PHE A 14 2.66 -2.62 -6.64
CA PHE A 14 3.27 -1.66 -7.55
C PHE A 14 3.10 -2.20 -8.98
N LEU A 15 2.38 -1.45 -9.81
CA LEU A 15 1.99 -1.93 -11.13
C LEU A 15 3.01 -1.60 -12.23
N GLY A 16 3.91 -0.64 -11.98
CA GLY A 16 4.85 -0.17 -12.98
C GLY A 16 4.17 0.66 -14.06
N GLY A 17 4.78 0.72 -15.23
CA GLY A 17 4.23 1.47 -16.36
C GLY A 17 3.10 0.71 -17.01
N VAL A 18 1.89 1.25 -16.96
CA VAL A 18 0.70 0.67 -17.61
C VAL A 18 0.22 1.65 -18.68
N PRO A 19 0.01 1.20 -19.93
CA PRO A 19 -0.49 2.08 -20.98
C PRO A 19 -1.84 2.69 -20.61
N ALA A 20 -2.04 3.96 -20.96
CA ALA A 20 -3.26 4.70 -20.58
C ALA A 20 -4.53 4.03 -21.11
N GLN A 21 -4.47 3.40 -22.28
CA GLN A 21 -5.63 2.72 -22.86
C GLN A 21 -6.07 1.49 -22.05
N ARG A 22 -5.22 0.98 -21.16
CA ARG A 22 -5.55 -0.14 -20.26
C ARG A 22 -6.18 0.31 -18.94
N LEU A 23 -6.23 1.60 -18.65
CA LEU A 23 -6.74 2.09 -17.35
C LEU A 23 -8.19 1.70 -17.09
N PRO A 24 -9.13 1.76 -18.06
CA PRO A 24 -10.52 1.32 -17.80
C PRO A 24 -10.59 -0.18 -17.44
N GLN A 25 -9.85 -1.03 -18.13
CA GLN A 25 -9.77 -2.46 -17.81
C GLN A 25 -9.20 -2.68 -16.43
N LEU A 26 -8.13 -1.96 -16.11
CA LEU A 26 -7.45 -2.07 -14.83
C LEU A 26 -8.36 -1.64 -13.68
N ALA A 27 -9.04 -0.51 -13.83
CA ALA A 27 -9.97 0.00 -12.82
C ALA A 27 -11.09 -1.01 -12.54
N ALA A 28 -11.66 -1.59 -13.59
CA ALA A 28 -12.72 -2.59 -13.43
C ALA A 28 -12.19 -3.90 -12.86
N GLY A 29 -11.03 -4.37 -13.35
CA GLY A 29 -10.48 -5.67 -12.98
C GLY A 29 -9.91 -5.72 -11.56
N LEU A 30 -9.55 -4.58 -10.98
CA LEU A 30 -9.02 -4.51 -9.62
C LEU A 30 -10.11 -4.32 -8.56
N ARG A 31 -11.37 -4.40 -8.91
CA ARG A 31 -12.46 -4.41 -7.94
C ARG A 31 -12.61 -5.80 -7.36
N VAL A 32 -12.07 -6.01 -6.16
CA VAL A 32 -12.16 -7.28 -5.46
C VAL A 32 -12.86 -7.07 -4.12
N PRO A 33 -13.44 -8.14 -3.51
CA PRO A 33 -14.07 -8.00 -2.20
C PRO A 33 -13.10 -7.45 -1.17
N PHE A 34 -13.59 -6.55 -0.34
CA PHE A 34 -12.81 -5.91 0.72
C PHE A 34 -13.58 -6.01 2.04
N GLU A 35 -12.94 -6.58 3.04
CA GLU A 35 -13.43 -6.60 4.41
C GLU A 35 -12.64 -5.63 5.26
N PRO A 36 -13.29 -4.77 6.06
CA PRO A 36 -12.58 -3.85 6.95
C PRO A 36 -11.68 -4.59 7.92
N PHE A 37 -10.55 -3.98 8.24
CA PHE A 37 -9.60 -4.52 9.21
C PHE A 37 -8.84 -3.38 9.89
N SER A 38 -8.13 -3.73 10.97
CA SER A 38 -7.30 -2.78 11.69
C SER A 38 -5.84 -3.19 11.61
N LEU A 39 -4.97 -2.20 11.50
CA LEU A 39 -3.53 -2.38 11.57
C LEU A 39 -2.99 -1.72 12.83
N GLU A 40 -2.07 -2.40 13.49
CA GLU A 40 -1.27 -1.82 14.55
C GLU A 40 0.16 -1.70 14.03
N LEU A 41 0.59 -0.48 13.75
CA LEU A 41 1.90 -0.18 13.17
C LEU A 41 2.84 0.28 14.26
N GLY A 42 3.45 -0.69 14.95
CA GLY A 42 4.31 -0.41 16.11
C GLY A 42 5.78 -0.71 15.91
N HIS A 43 6.17 -1.30 14.78
CA HIS A 43 7.57 -1.67 14.54
C HIS A 43 8.20 -0.72 13.53
N GLY A 44 9.14 0.11 14.02
CA GLY A 44 9.92 1.01 13.17
C GLY A 44 11.22 0.38 12.72
N ASP A 45 11.64 0.67 11.50
CA ASP A 45 12.89 0.19 10.94
C ASP A 45 13.44 1.21 9.94
N VAL A 46 14.74 1.13 9.69
CA VAL A 46 15.39 1.87 8.61
C VAL A 46 16.03 0.83 7.70
N TRP A 47 15.50 0.70 6.50
CA TRP A 47 15.97 -0.28 5.55
C TRP A 47 17.31 0.13 4.91
N PRO A 48 18.06 -0.83 4.35
CA PRO A 48 19.40 -0.53 3.77
C PRO A 48 19.38 0.52 2.66
N ASN A 49 18.23 0.69 1.97
CA ASN A 49 18.09 1.72 0.93
C ASN A 49 17.84 3.13 1.49
N GLY A 50 17.86 3.31 2.81
CA GLY A 50 17.65 4.61 3.44
C GLY A 50 16.20 4.98 3.67
N VAL A 51 15.28 4.04 3.56
CA VAL A 51 13.86 4.28 3.77
C VAL A 51 13.49 3.93 5.22
N ALA A 52 12.96 4.89 5.96
CA ALA A 52 12.42 4.69 7.29
C ALA A 52 10.97 4.27 7.18
N VAL A 53 10.62 3.15 7.79
CA VAL A 53 9.31 2.53 7.65
C VAL A 53 8.69 2.22 9.00
N LEU A 54 7.38 2.08 9.02
CA LEU A 54 6.62 1.60 10.17
C LEU A 54 5.81 0.38 9.71
N GLN A 55 5.92 -0.71 10.45
CA GLN A 55 5.36 -2.00 10.07
C GLN A 55 4.47 -2.55 11.18
N PRO A 56 3.45 -3.36 10.83
CA PRO A 56 2.77 -4.16 11.84
C PRO A 56 3.67 -5.32 12.28
N ALA A 57 3.61 -5.69 13.56
CA ALA A 57 4.29 -6.89 14.05
C ALA A 57 3.74 -8.15 13.35
N THR A 58 2.42 -8.16 13.14
CA THR A 58 1.74 -9.22 12.40
C THR A 58 0.70 -8.57 11.50
N ALA A 59 0.77 -8.83 10.20
CA ALA A 59 -0.24 -8.35 9.27
C ALA A 59 -1.52 -9.21 9.41
N PRO A 60 -2.71 -8.58 9.47
CA PRO A 60 -3.96 -9.36 9.58
C PRO A 60 -4.23 -10.18 8.32
N ASP A 61 -4.98 -11.28 8.51
CA ASP A 61 -5.34 -12.17 7.40
C ASP A 61 -6.11 -11.44 6.31
N GLU A 62 -6.98 -10.51 6.69
CA GLU A 62 -7.77 -9.71 5.74
C GLU A 62 -6.87 -8.93 4.78
N LEU A 63 -5.75 -8.40 5.28
CA LEU A 63 -4.78 -7.70 4.45
C LEU A 63 -4.09 -8.66 3.47
N HIS A 64 -3.68 -9.84 3.94
CA HIS A 64 -3.08 -10.85 3.08
C HIS A 64 -4.06 -11.34 2.02
N GLN A 65 -5.33 -11.52 2.39
CA GLN A 65 -6.37 -11.94 1.46
C GLN A 65 -6.61 -10.88 0.39
N LEU A 66 -6.64 -9.60 0.77
CA LEU A 66 -6.80 -8.50 -0.18
C LEU A 66 -5.62 -8.46 -1.14
N HIS A 67 -4.41 -8.54 -0.63
CA HIS A 67 -3.20 -8.54 -1.44
C HIS A 67 -3.22 -9.70 -2.44
N ALA A 68 -3.56 -10.90 -1.99
CA ALA A 68 -3.62 -12.08 -2.84
C ALA A 68 -4.71 -11.96 -3.91
N ALA A 69 -5.89 -11.46 -3.55
CA ALA A 69 -6.98 -11.27 -4.49
C ALA A 69 -6.63 -10.28 -5.59
N LEU A 70 -5.96 -9.18 -5.23
CA LEU A 70 -5.47 -8.20 -6.20
C LEU A 70 -4.39 -8.81 -7.10
N GLY A 71 -3.49 -9.62 -6.54
CA GLY A 71 -2.47 -10.32 -7.31
C GLY A 71 -3.08 -11.25 -8.36
N GLN A 72 -4.13 -12.00 -7.99
CA GLN A 72 -4.84 -12.86 -8.94
C GLN A 72 -5.54 -12.05 -10.02
N ALA A 73 -6.14 -10.91 -9.66
CA ALA A 73 -6.76 -10.03 -10.63
C ALA A 73 -5.74 -9.49 -11.66
N LEU A 74 -4.56 -9.12 -11.20
CA LEU A 74 -3.48 -8.67 -12.08
C LEU A 74 -3.04 -9.77 -13.03
N LYS A 75 -2.91 -11.01 -12.54
CA LYS A 75 -2.54 -12.16 -13.38
C LYS A 75 -3.59 -12.43 -14.45
N ARG A 76 -4.87 -12.31 -14.12
CA ARG A 76 -5.95 -12.49 -15.10
C ARG A 76 -5.92 -11.44 -16.20
N MET A 77 -5.33 -10.28 -15.93
CA MET A 77 -5.17 -9.21 -16.93
C MET A 77 -3.82 -9.26 -17.63
N ASP A 78 -3.04 -10.33 -17.44
CA ASP A 78 -1.68 -10.49 -17.98
C ASP A 78 -0.74 -9.35 -17.58
N LEU A 79 -0.91 -8.83 -16.36
CA LEU A 79 -0.04 -7.82 -15.81
C LEU A 79 0.97 -8.47 -14.85
N PRO A 80 2.20 -7.93 -14.77
CA PRO A 80 3.20 -8.49 -13.88
C PRO A 80 2.80 -8.31 -12.41
N VAL A 81 3.15 -9.31 -11.60
CA VAL A 81 2.96 -9.28 -10.15
C VAL A 81 4.32 -9.48 -9.50
N GLU A 82 4.61 -8.70 -8.47
CA GLU A 82 5.88 -8.86 -7.76
C GLU A 82 5.99 -10.26 -7.16
N THR A 83 7.17 -10.86 -7.32
CA THR A 83 7.46 -12.19 -6.78
C THR A 83 7.98 -12.14 -5.35
N ARG A 84 8.42 -10.98 -4.88
CA ARG A 84 8.90 -10.81 -3.52
C ARG A 84 7.77 -10.98 -2.52
N PRO A 85 8.05 -11.52 -1.31
CA PRO A 85 7.02 -11.56 -0.26
C PRO A 85 6.49 -10.16 0.04
N PHE A 86 5.20 -10.09 0.31
CA PHE A 86 4.54 -8.83 0.67
C PHE A 86 4.93 -8.44 2.09
N LEU A 87 5.55 -7.28 2.25
CA LEU A 87 5.89 -6.69 3.55
C LEU A 87 5.07 -5.41 3.73
N ALA A 88 4.00 -5.52 4.52
CA ALA A 88 3.14 -4.37 4.78
C ALA A 88 3.92 -3.29 5.54
N HIS A 89 3.90 -2.07 5.03
CA HIS A 89 4.58 -0.95 5.69
C HIS A 89 4.05 0.39 5.18
N ILE A 90 4.24 1.41 6.00
CA ILE A 90 4.15 2.80 5.53
C ILE A 90 5.55 3.41 5.56
N THR A 91 5.84 4.27 4.61
CA THR A 91 7.12 4.98 4.55
C THR A 91 6.99 6.30 5.28
N LEU A 92 7.84 6.51 6.27
CA LEU A 92 7.85 7.73 7.09
C LEU A 92 8.82 8.77 6.56
N ALA A 93 9.96 8.32 6.04
CA ALA A 93 11.02 9.21 5.57
C ALA A 93 11.89 8.49 4.55
N ARG A 94 12.56 9.29 3.71
CA ARG A 94 13.57 8.81 2.77
C ARG A 94 14.91 9.42 3.13
N HIS A 95 15.98 8.85 2.62
CA HIS A 95 17.36 9.31 2.89
C HIS A 95 17.66 9.32 4.40
N ALA A 96 17.18 8.30 5.10
CA ALA A 96 17.33 8.17 6.55
C ALA A 96 18.43 7.19 6.96
N ARG A 97 19.34 6.88 6.04
CA ARG A 97 20.43 5.92 6.30
C ARG A 97 21.23 6.37 7.51
N GLY A 98 21.45 5.46 8.45
CA GLY A 98 22.16 5.75 9.69
C GLY A 98 21.31 6.34 10.80
N ALA A 99 20.07 6.70 10.54
CA ALA A 99 19.14 7.13 11.58
C ALA A 99 18.70 5.94 12.44
N LYS A 100 18.37 6.22 13.69
CA LYS A 100 17.82 5.18 14.57
C LYS A 100 16.32 5.03 14.30
N PRO A 101 15.81 3.79 14.20
CA PRO A 101 14.38 3.61 14.12
C PRO A 101 13.71 4.03 15.42
N PRO A 102 12.42 4.42 15.40
CA PRO A 102 11.69 4.71 16.62
C PRO A 102 11.61 3.46 17.49
N PRO A 103 11.62 3.61 18.83
CA PRO A 103 11.50 2.47 19.73
C PRO A 103 10.17 1.76 19.52
N GLU A 104 10.15 0.46 19.75
CA GLU A 104 8.90 -0.28 19.72
C GLU A 104 7.97 0.20 20.82
N GLY A 105 6.68 0.21 20.52
CA GLY A 105 5.69 0.70 21.44
C GLY A 105 4.29 0.41 20.94
N PRO A 106 3.26 1.02 21.55
CA PRO A 106 1.88 0.80 21.12
C PRO A 106 1.61 1.19 19.67
N GLY A 107 2.44 2.09 19.11
CA GLY A 107 2.37 2.41 17.71
C GLY A 107 1.09 3.12 17.29
N LEU A 108 0.86 3.09 15.97
CA LEU A 108 -0.27 3.72 15.34
C LEU A 108 -1.37 2.67 15.11
N GLN A 109 -2.58 2.95 15.62
CA GLN A 109 -3.77 2.18 15.30
C GLN A 109 -4.41 2.77 14.07
N TRP A 110 -4.63 1.95 13.04
CA TRP A 110 -5.22 2.40 11.78
C TRP A 110 -6.37 1.48 11.41
N ARG A 111 -7.59 2.03 11.47
CA ARG A 111 -8.79 1.30 11.03
C ARG A 111 -8.98 1.54 9.53
N ILE A 112 -8.96 0.46 8.77
CA ILE A 112 -9.14 0.51 7.32
C ILE A 112 -10.53 -0.01 7.02
N ASP A 113 -11.47 0.90 6.77
CA ASP A 113 -12.88 0.57 6.55
C ASP A 113 -13.44 1.19 5.25
N ASP A 114 -12.70 2.10 4.61
CA ASP A 114 -13.16 2.73 3.38
C ASP A 114 -12.86 1.91 2.13
N GLY A 115 -11.76 1.18 2.12
CA GLY A 115 -11.33 0.42 0.95
C GLY A 115 -9.91 0.76 0.54
N TYR A 116 -9.69 0.73 -0.77
CA TYR A 116 -8.38 1.00 -1.36
C TYR A 116 -8.53 1.82 -2.64
N VAL A 117 -7.41 2.32 -3.15
CA VAL A 117 -7.43 3.21 -4.31
C VAL A 117 -6.41 2.75 -5.34
N LEU A 118 -6.71 3.02 -6.60
CA LEU A 118 -5.76 2.96 -7.70
C LEU A 118 -5.24 4.38 -7.92
N VAL A 119 -3.92 4.53 -7.89
CA VAL A 119 -3.29 5.84 -8.06
C VAL A 119 -2.22 5.77 -9.13
N ARG A 120 -1.89 6.92 -9.70
CA ARG A 120 -0.69 7.08 -10.51
C ARG A 120 0.21 8.13 -9.88
N SER A 121 1.52 7.93 -10.03
CA SER A 121 2.50 8.91 -9.59
C SER A 121 2.53 10.07 -10.57
N LEU A 122 2.59 11.28 -10.02
CA LEU A 122 2.72 12.49 -10.82
C LEU A 122 4.19 12.79 -11.09
N PRO A 123 4.52 13.40 -12.26
CA PRO A 123 5.90 13.73 -12.59
C PRO A 123 6.57 14.63 -11.56
N GLY A 124 7.88 14.46 -11.40
CA GLY A 124 8.69 15.35 -10.56
C GLY A 124 8.42 15.24 -9.07
N GLY A 125 7.86 14.11 -8.61
CA GLY A 125 7.57 13.94 -7.19
C GLY A 125 6.40 14.78 -6.69
N ALA A 126 5.51 15.22 -7.57
CA ALA A 126 4.36 16.08 -7.22
C ALA A 126 3.25 15.35 -6.47
N GLY A 127 3.44 14.05 -6.15
CA GLY A 127 2.47 13.26 -5.39
C GLY A 127 1.74 12.25 -6.25
N TYR A 128 0.50 11.97 -5.88
CA TYR A 128 -0.29 10.93 -6.52
C TYR A 128 -1.63 11.49 -6.97
N GLN A 129 -2.15 10.93 -8.07
CA GLN A 129 -3.51 11.19 -8.53
C GLN A 129 -4.34 9.93 -8.32
N ILE A 130 -5.47 10.05 -7.64
CA ILE A 130 -6.40 8.94 -7.46
C ILE A 130 -7.17 8.74 -8.76
N LEU A 131 -7.06 7.54 -9.34
CA LEU A 131 -7.74 7.18 -10.57
C LEU A 131 -9.06 6.46 -10.30
N GLU A 132 -9.12 5.66 -9.23
CA GLU A 132 -10.31 4.88 -8.89
C GLU A 132 -10.33 4.62 -7.40
N ARG A 133 -11.51 4.66 -6.79
CA ARG A 133 -11.72 4.25 -5.40
C ARG A 133 -12.56 2.99 -5.38
N VAL A 134 -12.09 1.98 -4.65
CA VAL A 134 -12.85 0.75 -4.42
C VAL A 134 -13.22 0.72 -2.94
N ARG A 135 -14.51 0.83 -2.67
CA ARG A 135 -15.02 0.91 -1.31
C ARG A 135 -15.24 -0.47 -0.74
N SER A 136 -15.34 -0.54 0.58
CA SER A 136 -15.63 -1.77 1.30
C SER A 136 -16.93 -2.40 0.78
N THR A 137 -16.90 -3.73 0.65
CA THR A 137 -18.09 -4.51 0.31
C THR A 137 -18.97 -4.77 1.52
N MET A 138 -18.46 -4.54 2.72
CA MET A 138 -19.23 -4.64 3.96
C MET A 138 -20.04 -3.37 4.14
N GLN A 139 -21.35 -3.50 4.24
CA GLN A 139 -22.24 -2.38 4.55
C GLN A 139 -22.61 -2.43 6.02
N THR A 140 -22.54 -1.28 6.64
CA THR A 140 -22.95 -1.10 8.02
C THR A 140 -24.34 -0.50 8.10
#